data_f37b0ac2c6357be28e0650c483c104be
#
_entry.id   f37b0ac2c6357be28e0650c483c104be
#
_cell.length_a   1.000
_cell.length_b   1.000
_cell.length_c   1.000
_cell.angle_alpha   90.00
_cell.angle_beta   90.00
_cell.angle_gamma   90.00
#
_symmetry.space_group_name_H-M   'P 1'
#
loop_
_entity.id
_entity.type
_entity.pdbx_description
1 polymer ?
#
loop_
_entity_poly.entity_id
_entity_poly.type
_entity_poly.pdbx_seq_one_letter_code
_entity_poly.pdbx_strand_id
1 'polypeptide(L)'
;MVDYLQRAKFFRTKKRLGQNFLINPDVIGDIIDFANITKEDTVLEIGPGVGFVTEQLVKHAKKVIAVELDEEAIKELEKLDCDNLEIIHNDILKTDISALSEDSVKVVANIPYYITSPIIAHLLGEIDDLNNKNRNKIKDIILMVQEEVARRIVATEKSQSKQYGLLTILSQFWADCEIIRLVGRKSFYPAPKVNSALVSLKVRQKPLLDLKDYSFFRRVIKAAFSQRRKTLKNCLVGAGFDKEKVTKAISDLRLDENIRGEKLSIQEFGKLAGELQA
;
A
#
# COMPACT_ATOMS: atom_id res chain seq x y z
N MET A 1 1.11 14.86 29.36
CA MET A 1 0.50 14.19 28.20
C MET A 1 0.44 15.20 27.07
N VAL A 2 1.02 14.90 25.91
CA VAL A 2 1.03 15.84 24.76
C VAL A 2 -0.38 15.96 24.23
N ASP A 3 -0.92 17.18 24.16
CA ASP A 3 -2.25 17.41 23.59
C ASP A 3 -2.14 17.64 22.07
N TYR A 4 -2.06 16.54 21.32
CA TYR A 4 -2.01 16.54 19.86
C TYR A 4 -3.25 17.23 19.23
N LEU A 5 -4.42 17.14 19.90
CA LEU A 5 -5.64 17.77 19.39
C LEU A 5 -5.53 19.30 19.42
N GLN A 6 -5.02 19.88 20.51
CA GLN A 6 -4.81 21.33 20.57
C GLN A 6 -3.82 21.75 19.49
N ARG A 7 -2.67 21.10 19.39
CA ARG A 7 -1.66 21.43 18.38
C ARG A 7 -2.23 21.34 16.96
N ALA A 8 -2.99 20.28 16.64
CA ALA A 8 -3.64 20.12 15.34
C ALA A 8 -4.62 21.24 15.00
N LYS A 9 -5.34 21.82 15.99
CA LYS A 9 -6.28 22.93 15.79
C LYS A 9 -5.61 24.25 15.41
N PHE A 10 -4.36 24.46 15.78
CA PHE A 10 -3.61 25.66 15.39
C PHE A 10 -3.11 25.60 13.94
N PHE A 11 -3.07 24.40 13.33
CA PHE A 11 -2.63 24.25 11.96
C PHE A 11 -3.82 24.35 10.98
N ARG A 12 -3.67 25.17 9.95
CA ARG A 12 -4.69 25.35 8.90
C ARG A 12 -4.62 24.18 7.89
N THR A 13 -5.45 23.17 8.07
CA THR A 13 -5.52 22.02 7.17
C THR A 13 -5.92 22.39 5.74
N LYS A 14 -5.27 21.76 4.75
CA LYS A 14 -5.55 21.95 3.33
C LYS A 14 -6.39 20.79 2.80
N LYS A 15 -7.68 21.04 2.54
CA LYS A 15 -8.61 20.01 2.02
C LYS A 15 -8.12 19.34 0.73
N ARG A 16 -7.44 20.11 -0.16
CA ARG A 16 -6.87 19.57 -1.41
C ARG A 16 -5.79 18.50 -1.20
N LEU A 17 -5.13 18.52 -0.05
CA LEU A 17 -4.12 17.56 0.33
C LEU A 17 -4.69 16.38 1.16
N GLY A 18 -6.00 16.39 1.45
CA GLY A 18 -6.66 15.34 2.21
C GLY A 18 -6.13 15.16 3.63
N GLN A 19 -5.60 16.21 4.24
CA GLN A 19 -4.96 16.19 5.56
C GLN A 19 -5.94 15.80 6.66
N ASN A 20 -5.62 14.69 7.36
CA ASN A 20 -6.29 14.22 8.58
C ASN A 20 -5.17 13.77 9.54
N PHE A 21 -4.79 14.62 10.47
CA PHE A 21 -3.69 14.35 11.40
C PHE A 21 -4.11 13.31 12.43
N LEU A 22 -3.30 12.29 12.63
CA LEU A 22 -3.50 11.29 13.67
C LEU A 22 -3.18 11.93 15.03
N ILE A 23 -4.19 12.03 15.91
CA ILE A 23 -4.10 12.70 17.21
C ILE A 23 -4.23 11.73 18.39
N ASN A 24 -4.45 10.45 18.15
CA ASN A 24 -4.61 9.44 19.17
C ASN A 24 -3.24 8.84 19.55
N PRO A 25 -2.74 9.07 20.78
CA PRO A 25 -1.42 8.58 21.20
C PRO A 25 -1.28 7.06 21.19
N ASP A 26 -2.38 6.32 21.51
CA ASP A 26 -2.34 4.86 21.54
C ASP A 26 -2.14 4.29 20.13
N VAL A 27 -2.76 4.92 19.12
CA VAL A 27 -2.58 4.50 17.72
C VAL A 27 -1.18 4.85 17.21
N ILE A 28 -0.62 5.98 17.66
CA ILE A 28 0.78 6.35 17.35
C ILE A 28 1.73 5.35 17.99
N GLY A 29 1.48 4.94 19.23
CA GLY A 29 2.24 3.88 19.91
C GLY A 29 2.22 2.56 19.12
N ASP A 30 1.02 2.12 18.70
CA ASP A 30 0.88 0.91 17.88
C ASP A 30 1.70 0.97 16.58
N ILE A 31 1.79 2.13 15.92
CA ILE A 31 2.62 2.27 14.71
C ILE A 31 4.08 1.92 15.02
N ILE A 32 4.62 2.43 16.12
CA ILE A 32 6.01 2.17 16.54
C ILE A 32 6.20 0.69 16.87
N ASP A 33 5.29 0.13 17.66
CA ASP A 33 5.38 -1.25 18.15
C ASP A 33 5.26 -2.26 17.00
N PHE A 34 4.24 -2.11 16.14
CA PHE A 34 4.02 -3.03 15.02
C PHE A 34 5.07 -2.90 13.92
N ALA A 35 5.60 -1.69 13.68
CA ALA A 35 6.75 -1.50 12.79
C ALA A 35 8.05 -2.05 13.39
N ASN A 36 8.04 -2.42 14.69
CA ASN A 36 9.20 -2.89 15.44
C ASN A 36 10.44 -2.02 15.16
N ILE A 37 10.28 -0.70 15.35
CA ILE A 37 11.31 0.28 15.05
C ILE A 37 12.36 0.29 16.14
N THR A 38 13.62 0.17 15.73
CA THR A 38 14.79 0.14 16.63
C THR A 38 15.83 1.18 16.23
N LYS A 39 16.83 1.40 17.08
CA LYS A 39 17.97 2.30 16.82
C LYS A 39 18.88 1.87 15.66
N GLU A 40 18.61 0.73 15.04
CA GLU A 40 19.29 0.26 13.83
C GLU A 40 18.52 0.61 12.54
N ASP A 41 17.27 1.05 12.67
CA ASP A 41 16.39 1.24 11.52
C ASP A 41 16.46 2.66 10.95
N THR A 42 16.54 2.77 9.63
CA THR A 42 16.18 3.97 8.88
C THR A 42 14.70 3.90 8.50
N VAL A 43 13.94 4.92 8.88
CA VAL A 43 12.50 5.01 8.62
C VAL A 43 12.23 6.08 7.57
N LEU A 44 11.49 5.71 6.53
CA LEU A 44 10.87 6.65 5.58
C LEU A 44 9.46 6.96 6.05
N GLU A 45 9.20 8.18 6.48
CA GLU A 45 7.86 8.66 6.78
C GLU A 45 7.28 9.40 5.58
N ILE A 46 6.11 8.98 5.10
CA ILE A 46 5.42 9.59 3.97
C ILE A 46 4.27 10.46 4.48
N GLY A 47 4.33 11.75 4.20
CA GLY A 47 3.30 12.70 4.61
C GLY A 47 3.22 12.87 6.11
N PRO A 48 4.32 13.25 6.79
CA PRO A 48 4.38 13.44 8.25
C PRO A 48 3.40 14.49 8.76
N GLY A 49 2.97 15.43 7.90
CA GLY A 49 2.12 16.53 8.28
C GLY A 49 2.77 17.38 9.37
N VAL A 50 2.09 17.60 10.48
CA VAL A 50 2.60 18.39 11.61
C VAL A 50 3.52 17.61 12.56
N GLY A 51 3.94 16.39 12.21
CA GLY A 51 5.01 15.66 12.87
C GLY A 51 4.62 14.85 14.11
N PHE A 52 3.33 14.52 14.32
CA PHE A 52 2.94 13.80 15.54
C PHE A 52 3.49 12.35 15.60
N VAL A 53 3.54 11.67 14.45
CA VAL A 53 4.17 10.36 14.35
C VAL A 53 5.69 10.51 14.29
N THR A 54 6.20 11.51 13.57
CA THR A 54 7.63 11.86 13.47
C THR A 54 8.28 12.01 14.85
N GLU A 55 7.61 12.72 15.78
CA GLU A 55 8.09 12.90 17.17
C GLU A 55 8.34 11.59 17.91
N GLN A 56 7.64 10.53 17.58
CA GLN A 56 7.88 9.22 18.18
C GLN A 56 8.92 8.45 17.36
N LEU A 57 8.88 8.54 16.02
CA LEU A 57 9.86 7.88 15.16
C LEU A 57 11.30 8.29 15.48
N VAL A 58 11.58 9.58 15.66
CA VAL A 58 12.94 10.08 15.98
C VAL A 58 13.48 9.57 17.32
N LYS A 59 12.60 9.24 18.27
CA LYS A 59 13.00 8.66 19.56
C LYS A 59 13.44 7.20 19.44
N HIS A 60 12.92 6.45 18.48
CA HIS A 60 13.09 5.01 18.36
C HIS A 60 14.03 4.62 17.21
N ALA A 61 14.02 5.37 16.10
CA ALA A 61 14.80 5.07 14.91
C ALA A 61 16.27 5.56 14.99
N LYS A 62 17.14 4.96 14.17
CA LYS A 62 18.49 5.47 13.86
C LYS A 62 18.37 6.78 13.08
N LYS A 63 17.55 6.79 12.05
CA LYS A 63 17.32 7.94 11.16
C LYS A 63 15.86 7.95 10.71
N VAL A 64 15.27 9.13 10.60
CA VAL A 64 13.95 9.36 10.00
C VAL A 64 14.12 10.26 8.78
N ILE A 65 13.64 9.82 7.64
CA ILE A 65 13.57 10.58 6.40
C ILE A 65 12.08 10.90 6.16
N ALA A 66 11.71 12.16 6.30
CA ALA A 66 10.33 12.63 6.21
C ALA A 66 10.09 13.31 4.86
N VAL A 67 9.26 12.71 3.99
CA VAL A 67 8.91 13.30 2.69
C VAL A 67 7.55 13.98 2.80
N GLU A 68 7.52 15.30 2.67
CA GLU A 68 6.32 16.13 2.80
C GLU A 68 6.16 17.06 1.59
N LEU A 69 4.91 17.25 1.17
CA LEU A 69 4.54 18.13 0.05
C LEU A 69 4.12 19.53 0.50
N ASP A 70 3.68 19.67 1.75
CA ASP A 70 3.13 20.92 2.30
C ASP A 70 4.22 21.73 3.01
N GLU A 71 4.61 22.87 2.42
CA GLU A 71 5.60 23.80 3.00
C GLU A 71 5.24 24.29 4.41
N GLU A 72 3.94 24.43 4.72
CA GLU A 72 3.53 24.85 6.07
C GLU A 72 3.73 23.73 7.09
N ALA A 73 3.52 22.48 6.67
CA ALA A 73 3.79 21.31 7.49
C ALA A 73 5.30 21.15 7.71
N ILE A 74 6.13 21.38 6.70
CA ILE A 74 7.60 21.38 6.81
C ILE A 74 8.08 22.33 7.88
N LYS A 75 7.55 23.56 7.95
CA LYS A 75 7.90 24.53 9.00
C LYS A 75 7.55 24.04 10.41
N GLU A 76 6.51 23.23 10.56
CA GLU A 76 6.19 22.59 11.85
C GLU A 76 7.17 21.43 12.17
N LEU A 77 7.57 20.66 11.16
CA LEU A 77 8.55 19.60 11.32
C LEU A 77 9.94 20.11 11.69
N GLU A 78 10.37 21.23 11.10
CA GLU A 78 11.66 21.88 11.40
C GLU A 78 11.77 22.29 12.89
N LYS A 79 10.64 22.58 13.55
CA LYS A 79 10.62 22.89 15.00
C LYS A 79 10.95 21.72 15.90
N LEU A 80 10.95 20.48 15.37
CA LEU A 80 11.33 19.30 16.14
C LEU A 80 12.83 19.28 16.48
N ASP A 81 13.65 19.95 15.66
CA ASP A 81 15.09 20.15 15.87
C ASP A 81 15.82 18.88 16.33
N CYS A 82 15.72 17.82 15.55
CA CYS A 82 16.29 16.51 15.85
C CYS A 82 17.41 16.17 14.86
N ASP A 83 18.59 15.81 15.36
CA ASP A 83 19.78 15.49 14.54
C ASP A 83 19.57 14.28 13.61
N ASN A 84 18.67 13.38 13.97
CA ASN A 84 18.35 12.18 13.18
C ASN A 84 17.11 12.32 12.28
N LEU A 85 16.61 13.56 12.09
CA LEU A 85 15.49 13.87 11.18
C LEU A 85 15.98 14.58 9.92
N GLU A 86 15.76 13.97 8.78
CA GLU A 86 15.94 14.59 7.46
C GLU A 86 14.58 14.89 6.83
N ILE A 87 14.35 16.15 6.48
CA ILE A 87 13.08 16.59 5.87
C ILE A 87 13.30 16.86 4.38
N ILE A 88 12.49 16.22 3.53
CA ILE A 88 12.54 16.36 2.08
C ILE A 88 11.24 16.96 1.59
N HIS A 89 11.32 18.17 1.01
CA HIS A 89 10.18 18.80 0.36
C HIS A 89 10.00 18.21 -1.05
N ASN A 90 9.16 17.19 -1.18
CA ASN A 90 8.87 16.57 -2.47
C ASN A 90 7.52 15.84 -2.47
N ASP A 91 7.05 15.52 -3.68
CA ASP A 91 5.96 14.57 -3.90
C ASP A 91 6.51 13.14 -3.84
N ILE A 92 5.99 12.32 -2.92
CA ILE A 92 6.44 10.94 -2.77
C ILE A 92 6.35 10.14 -4.07
N LEU A 93 5.35 10.41 -4.91
CA LEU A 93 5.18 9.71 -6.20
C LEU A 93 6.28 10.08 -7.22
N LYS A 94 7.06 11.13 -6.97
CA LYS A 94 8.20 11.56 -7.78
C LYS A 94 9.55 11.31 -7.11
N THR A 95 9.52 10.80 -5.88
CA THR A 95 10.73 10.56 -5.09
C THR A 95 11.31 9.19 -5.41
N ASP A 96 12.57 9.13 -5.79
CA ASP A 96 13.32 7.87 -5.91
C ASP A 96 13.73 7.41 -4.51
N ILE A 97 12.95 6.49 -3.93
CA ILE A 97 13.20 5.96 -2.59
C ILE A 97 14.54 5.24 -2.52
N SER A 98 14.99 4.64 -3.63
CA SER A 98 16.26 3.93 -3.68
C SER A 98 17.48 4.83 -3.47
N ALA A 99 17.32 6.13 -3.72
CA ALA A 99 18.36 7.14 -3.57
C ALA A 99 18.38 7.80 -2.18
N LEU A 100 17.35 7.58 -1.34
CA LEU A 100 17.20 8.26 -0.05
C LEU A 100 18.14 7.71 1.03
N SER A 101 18.54 6.46 0.93
CA SER A 101 19.39 5.80 1.93
C SER A 101 20.23 4.69 1.30
N GLU A 102 21.44 4.50 1.79
CA GLU A 102 22.25 3.31 1.48
C GLU A 102 21.66 2.06 2.15
N ASP A 103 21.13 2.22 3.36
CA ASP A 103 20.45 1.17 4.11
C ASP A 103 19.06 0.87 3.57
N SER A 104 18.54 -0.31 3.91
CA SER A 104 17.12 -0.61 3.69
C SER A 104 16.27 0.22 4.64
N VAL A 105 15.05 0.57 4.21
CA VAL A 105 14.14 1.41 4.99
C VAL A 105 12.89 0.65 5.42
N LYS A 106 12.34 1.02 6.57
CA LYS A 106 10.97 0.75 6.96
C LYS A 106 10.11 1.95 6.59
N VAL A 107 8.96 1.72 5.99
CA VAL A 107 8.05 2.79 5.59
C VAL A 107 6.92 2.93 6.60
N VAL A 108 6.70 4.15 7.07
CA VAL A 108 5.55 4.51 7.92
C VAL A 108 4.79 5.63 7.21
N ALA A 109 3.46 5.51 7.10
CA ALA A 109 2.69 6.54 6.44
C ALA A 109 1.25 6.64 6.93
N ASN A 110 0.82 7.88 7.22
CA ASN A 110 -0.57 8.25 7.37
C ASN A 110 -1.01 9.01 6.11
N ILE A 111 -1.25 8.26 5.03
CA ILE A 111 -1.39 8.81 3.68
C ILE A 111 -2.78 9.38 3.38
N PRO A 112 -2.86 10.43 2.53
CA PRO A 112 -4.12 10.90 2.00
C PRO A 112 -4.85 9.80 1.23
N TYR A 113 -6.12 9.56 1.53
CA TYR A 113 -6.87 8.41 1.04
C TYR A 113 -7.02 8.33 -0.48
N TYR A 114 -7.01 9.46 -1.18
CA TYR A 114 -7.19 9.52 -2.64
C TYR A 114 -5.96 9.03 -3.43
N ILE A 115 -4.78 8.92 -2.80
CA ILE A 115 -3.53 8.46 -3.44
C ILE A 115 -3.00 7.15 -2.88
N THR A 116 -3.78 6.42 -2.07
CA THR A 116 -3.34 5.15 -1.45
C THR A 116 -2.86 4.13 -2.49
N SER A 117 -3.66 3.87 -3.54
CA SER A 117 -3.27 2.88 -4.56
C SER A 117 -2.04 3.31 -5.37
N PRO A 118 -1.91 4.56 -5.83
CA PRO A 118 -0.68 5.06 -6.43
C PRO A 118 0.56 4.92 -5.54
N ILE A 119 0.44 5.22 -4.24
CA ILE A 119 1.57 5.08 -3.31
C ILE A 119 1.96 3.61 -3.17
N ILE A 120 1.02 2.69 -2.98
CA ILE A 120 1.34 1.25 -2.90
C ILE A 120 2.05 0.77 -4.16
N ALA A 121 1.58 1.19 -5.35
CA ALA A 121 2.23 0.85 -6.61
C ALA A 121 3.63 1.48 -6.74
N HIS A 122 3.84 2.70 -6.22
CA HIS A 122 5.15 3.35 -6.20
C HIS A 122 6.14 2.64 -5.25
N LEU A 123 5.67 2.16 -4.10
CA LEU A 123 6.48 1.42 -3.12
C LEU A 123 6.85 0.02 -3.62
N LEU A 124 5.87 -0.72 -4.14
CA LEU A 124 6.02 -2.14 -4.48
C LEU A 124 6.40 -2.40 -5.94
N GLY A 125 6.19 -1.44 -6.83
CA GLY A 125 6.31 -1.64 -8.28
C GLY A 125 5.11 -2.39 -8.86
N GLU A 126 5.12 -2.60 -10.17
CA GLU A 126 4.13 -3.42 -10.87
C GLU A 126 4.48 -4.92 -10.74
N ILE A 127 3.55 -5.81 -11.08
CA ILE A 127 3.74 -7.27 -10.99
C ILE A 127 4.92 -7.76 -11.85
N ASP A 128 5.11 -7.14 -13.01
CA ASP A 128 6.18 -7.47 -13.98
C ASP A 128 7.47 -6.67 -13.78
N ASP A 129 7.55 -5.83 -12.75
CA ASP A 129 8.74 -5.08 -12.39
C ASP A 129 9.57 -5.84 -11.33
N LEU A 130 10.29 -6.86 -11.78
CA LEU A 130 11.06 -7.75 -10.89
C LEU A 130 12.23 -7.01 -10.20
N ASN A 131 12.77 -5.99 -10.84
CA ASN A 131 13.94 -5.25 -10.37
C ASN A 131 13.58 -3.86 -9.85
N ASN A 132 12.37 -3.69 -9.30
CA ASN A 132 11.94 -2.39 -8.78
C ASN A 132 12.89 -1.88 -7.68
N LYS A 133 13.52 -0.75 -7.96
CA LYS A 133 14.55 -0.18 -7.09
C LYS A 133 13.98 0.23 -5.72
N ASN A 134 12.78 0.82 -5.68
CA ASN A 134 12.13 1.23 -4.44
C ASN A 134 11.83 0.01 -3.57
N ARG A 135 11.14 -1.01 -4.12
CA ARG A 135 10.81 -2.24 -3.39
C ARG A 135 12.04 -2.91 -2.82
N ASN A 136 13.13 -2.98 -3.57
CA ASN A 136 14.37 -3.63 -3.13
C ASN A 136 15.03 -2.93 -1.92
N LYS A 137 14.66 -1.67 -1.65
CA LYS A 137 15.10 -0.91 -0.48
C LYS A 137 14.16 -1.02 0.71
N ILE A 138 12.93 -1.48 0.51
CA ILE A 138 11.89 -1.50 1.54
C ILE A 138 11.82 -2.88 2.19
N LYS A 139 11.88 -2.92 3.54
CA LYS A 139 11.68 -4.14 4.34
C LYS A 139 10.21 -4.32 4.72
N ASP A 140 9.67 -3.31 5.38
CA ASP A 140 8.33 -3.32 5.96
C ASP A 140 7.63 -1.99 5.66
N ILE A 141 6.32 -2.07 5.51
CA ILE A 141 5.46 -0.91 5.26
C ILE A 141 4.31 -0.93 6.26
N ILE A 142 4.15 0.12 7.03
CA ILE A 142 2.99 0.34 7.90
C ILE A 142 2.21 1.53 7.36
N LEU A 143 0.99 1.27 6.90
CA LEU A 143 0.12 2.28 6.30
C LEU A 143 -1.15 2.50 7.10
N MET A 144 -1.48 3.76 7.35
CA MET A 144 -2.81 4.18 7.75
C MET A 144 -3.65 4.47 6.49
N VAL A 145 -4.69 3.67 6.27
CA VAL A 145 -5.55 3.76 5.08
C VAL A 145 -7.03 3.71 5.48
N GLN A 146 -7.94 4.01 4.55
CA GLN A 146 -9.38 3.79 4.80
C GLN A 146 -9.66 2.30 5.08
N GLU A 147 -10.59 2.01 5.99
CA GLU A 147 -10.98 0.63 6.34
C GLU A 147 -11.37 -0.19 5.11
N GLU A 148 -12.12 0.38 4.17
CA GLU A 148 -12.46 -0.31 2.92
C GLU A 148 -11.22 -0.69 2.09
N VAL A 149 -10.24 0.22 2.00
CA VAL A 149 -9.00 -0.04 1.27
C VAL A 149 -8.16 -1.10 1.97
N ALA A 150 -8.08 -1.06 3.31
CA ALA A 150 -7.42 -2.10 4.10
C ALA A 150 -8.02 -3.48 3.84
N ARG A 151 -9.35 -3.58 3.87
CA ARG A 151 -10.07 -4.83 3.57
C ARG A 151 -9.81 -5.33 2.14
N ARG A 152 -9.62 -4.42 1.18
CA ARG A 152 -9.22 -4.79 -0.20
C ARG A 152 -7.78 -5.29 -0.27
N ILE A 153 -6.85 -4.70 0.47
CA ILE A 153 -5.44 -5.13 0.49
C ILE A 153 -5.32 -6.57 0.98
N VAL A 154 -6.06 -6.94 2.04
CA VAL A 154 -5.99 -8.28 2.66
C VAL A 154 -7.05 -9.26 2.15
N ALA A 155 -7.85 -8.88 1.17
CA ALA A 155 -8.93 -9.73 0.65
C ALA A 155 -8.40 -11.02 0.03
N THR A 156 -9.26 -12.05 -0.03
CA THR A 156 -9.03 -13.29 -0.76
C THR A 156 -10.19 -13.52 -1.72
N GLU A 157 -10.10 -14.53 -2.57
CA GLU A 157 -11.18 -14.95 -3.48
C GLU A 157 -12.47 -15.37 -2.74
N LYS A 158 -12.37 -15.62 -1.41
CA LYS A 158 -13.49 -15.94 -0.51
C LYS A 158 -14.12 -14.70 0.11
N SER A 159 -13.48 -13.55 -0.01
CA SER A 159 -13.98 -12.28 0.55
C SER A 159 -15.27 -11.84 -0.12
N GLN A 160 -15.94 -10.87 0.51
CA GLN A 160 -17.15 -10.28 -0.06
C GLN A 160 -16.87 -9.67 -1.43
N SER A 161 -17.86 -9.73 -2.31
CA SER A 161 -17.79 -9.11 -3.64
C SER A 161 -17.31 -7.67 -3.56
N LYS A 162 -16.48 -7.27 -4.51
CA LYS A 162 -15.82 -5.96 -4.66
C LYS A 162 -14.58 -5.70 -3.79
N GLN A 163 -14.26 -6.55 -2.82
CA GLN A 163 -13.04 -6.37 -2.05
C GLN A 163 -11.80 -6.88 -2.81
N TYR A 164 -11.87 -8.10 -3.34
CA TYR A 164 -10.76 -8.70 -4.09
C TYR A 164 -10.61 -8.08 -5.48
N GLY A 165 -9.37 -7.73 -5.85
CA GLY A 165 -9.09 -7.07 -7.14
C GLY A 165 -7.62 -6.73 -7.37
N LEU A 166 -7.37 -5.83 -8.33
CA LEU A 166 -6.00 -5.48 -8.75
C LEU A 166 -5.12 -5.01 -7.58
N LEU A 167 -5.66 -4.19 -6.67
CA LEU A 167 -4.90 -3.72 -5.51
C LEU A 167 -4.51 -4.87 -4.58
N THR A 168 -5.43 -5.82 -4.37
CA THR A 168 -5.18 -7.03 -3.58
C THR A 168 -4.03 -7.83 -4.18
N ILE A 169 -4.13 -8.13 -5.48
CA ILE A 169 -3.14 -8.97 -6.16
C ILE A 169 -1.79 -8.26 -6.18
N LEU A 170 -1.72 -6.98 -6.52
CA LEU A 170 -0.47 -6.23 -6.49
C LEU A 170 0.19 -6.27 -5.11
N SER A 171 -0.57 -5.96 -4.07
CA SER A 171 -0.04 -5.93 -2.70
C SER A 171 0.44 -7.31 -2.25
N GLN A 172 -0.39 -8.35 -2.41
CA GLN A 172 -0.09 -9.70 -1.95
C GLN A 172 0.92 -10.44 -2.83
N PHE A 173 1.12 -10.01 -4.06
CA PHE A 173 2.17 -10.55 -4.93
C PHE A 173 3.58 -10.20 -4.41
N TRP A 174 3.71 -9.02 -3.80
CA TRP A 174 4.98 -8.48 -3.31
C TRP A 174 5.12 -8.40 -1.80
N ALA A 175 4.04 -8.61 -1.03
CA ALA A 175 4.08 -8.52 0.42
C ALA A 175 3.14 -9.50 1.11
N ASP A 176 3.44 -9.85 2.38
CA ASP A 176 2.49 -10.43 3.31
C ASP A 176 1.69 -9.30 3.93
N CYS A 177 0.37 -9.31 3.75
CA CYS A 177 -0.51 -8.20 4.10
C CYS A 177 -1.45 -8.58 5.24
N GLU A 178 -1.53 -7.75 6.27
CA GLU A 178 -2.46 -7.93 7.39
C GLU A 178 -3.03 -6.61 7.90
N ILE A 179 -4.27 -6.63 8.41
CA ILE A 179 -4.83 -5.51 9.16
C ILE A 179 -4.41 -5.67 10.62
N ILE A 180 -3.63 -4.70 11.11
CA ILE A 180 -3.13 -4.69 12.47
C ILE A 180 -4.22 -4.18 13.44
N ARG A 181 -4.85 -3.05 13.08
CA ARG A 181 -5.81 -2.37 13.94
C ARG A 181 -6.85 -1.60 13.12
N LEU A 182 -8.10 -1.66 13.56
CA LEU A 182 -9.13 -0.73 13.09
C LEU A 182 -9.06 0.57 13.89
N VAL A 183 -9.13 1.71 13.22
CA VAL A 183 -8.95 3.04 13.80
C VAL A 183 -10.18 3.90 13.55
N GLY A 184 -10.86 4.28 14.62
CA GLY A 184 -12.05 5.11 14.55
C GLY A 184 -11.70 6.54 14.06
N ARG A 185 -12.60 7.14 13.30
CA ARG A 185 -12.45 8.48 12.73
C ARG A 185 -12.15 9.59 13.76
N LYS A 186 -12.54 9.39 15.04
CA LYS A 186 -12.27 10.33 16.14
C LYS A 186 -10.78 10.39 16.53
N SER A 187 -9.97 9.43 16.06
CA SER A 187 -8.51 9.42 16.24
C SER A 187 -7.79 10.46 15.38
N PHE A 188 -8.52 11.20 14.53
CA PHE A 188 -7.95 12.16 13.58
C PHE A 188 -8.54 13.55 13.73
N TYR A 189 -7.78 14.57 13.36
CA TYR A 189 -8.24 15.95 13.21
C TYR A 189 -7.74 16.56 11.89
N PRO A 190 -8.65 17.12 11.06
CA PRO A 190 -10.11 16.95 11.12
C PRO A 190 -10.51 15.48 11.02
N ALA A 191 -11.64 15.11 11.62
CA ALA A 191 -12.13 13.74 11.54
C ALA A 191 -12.52 13.37 10.08
N PRO A 192 -12.02 12.27 9.52
CA PRO A 192 -12.41 11.81 8.19
C PRO A 192 -13.89 11.34 8.18
N LYS A 193 -14.45 11.17 6.98
CA LYS A 193 -15.84 10.69 6.82
C LYS A 193 -16.00 9.21 7.16
N VAL A 194 -14.95 8.42 7.06
CA VAL A 194 -14.93 6.95 7.23
C VAL A 194 -13.90 6.55 8.28
N ASN A 195 -14.02 5.34 8.81
CA ASN A 195 -12.98 4.75 9.66
C ASN A 195 -11.74 4.43 8.84
N SER A 196 -10.65 4.26 9.54
CA SER A 196 -9.34 3.87 9.01
C SER A 196 -8.92 2.51 9.53
N ALA A 197 -7.84 2.00 9.00
CA ALA A 197 -7.15 0.83 9.52
C ALA A 197 -5.65 0.99 9.35
N LEU A 198 -4.91 0.47 10.29
CA LEU A 198 -3.47 0.31 10.21
C LEU A 198 -3.20 -1.05 9.56
N VAL A 199 -2.43 -1.04 8.47
CA VAL A 199 -2.10 -2.22 7.67
C VAL A 199 -0.59 -2.43 7.64
N SER A 200 -0.15 -3.66 7.84
CA SER A 200 1.24 -4.09 7.64
C SER A 200 1.38 -4.78 6.29
N LEU A 201 2.45 -4.43 5.57
CA LEU A 201 2.89 -5.11 4.36
C LEU A 201 4.38 -5.50 4.56
N LYS A 202 4.64 -6.77 4.87
CA LYS A 202 6.01 -7.31 4.95
C LYS A 202 6.49 -7.64 3.55
N VAL A 203 7.43 -6.85 3.04
CA VAL A 203 7.85 -6.92 1.64
C VAL A 203 8.66 -8.19 1.38
N ARG A 204 8.29 -8.93 0.32
CA ARG A 204 9.01 -10.13 -0.11
C ARG A 204 10.20 -9.76 -0.98
N GLN A 205 11.30 -10.47 -0.79
CA GLN A 205 12.48 -10.37 -1.67
C GLN A 205 12.27 -11.08 -3.02
N LYS A 206 11.32 -12.03 -3.07
CA LYS A 206 10.92 -12.76 -4.27
C LYS A 206 9.42 -12.63 -4.47
N PRO A 207 8.92 -12.64 -5.70
CA PRO A 207 7.49 -12.63 -5.97
C PRO A 207 6.80 -13.86 -5.37
N LEU A 208 5.49 -13.74 -5.10
CA LEU A 208 4.67 -14.84 -4.55
C LEU A 208 4.67 -16.08 -5.45
N LEU A 209 4.77 -15.88 -6.77
CA LEU A 209 4.79 -16.95 -7.77
C LEU A 209 6.05 -16.83 -8.63
N ASP A 210 6.64 -17.97 -8.96
CA ASP A 210 7.65 -18.09 -10.01
C ASP A 210 6.96 -18.35 -11.34
N LEU A 211 7.04 -17.41 -12.27
CA LEU A 211 6.31 -17.41 -13.54
C LEU A 211 7.28 -17.30 -14.72
N LYS A 212 6.92 -17.94 -15.84
CA LYS A 212 7.71 -17.86 -17.08
C LYS A 212 7.66 -16.44 -17.71
N ASP A 213 6.51 -15.77 -17.58
CA ASP A 213 6.27 -14.45 -18.16
C ASP A 213 5.37 -13.62 -17.23
N TYR A 214 5.98 -12.71 -16.48
CA TYR A 214 5.29 -11.82 -15.54
C TYR A 214 4.47 -10.75 -16.26
N SER A 215 4.91 -10.28 -17.42
CA SER A 215 4.15 -9.31 -18.23
C SER A 215 2.86 -9.92 -18.77
N PHE A 216 2.92 -11.17 -19.24
CA PHE A 216 1.73 -11.89 -19.66
C PHE A 216 0.78 -12.12 -18.48
N PHE A 217 1.29 -12.58 -17.33
CA PHE A 217 0.50 -12.75 -16.12
C PHE A 217 -0.20 -11.44 -15.71
N ARG A 218 0.52 -10.31 -15.69
CA ARG A 218 -0.05 -8.98 -15.43
C ARG A 218 -1.16 -8.65 -16.43
N ARG A 219 -1.00 -8.97 -17.71
CA ARG A 219 -2.03 -8.78 -18.75
C ARG A 219 -3.27 -9.62 -18.47
N VAL A 220 -3.11 -10.89 -18.08
CA VAL A 220 -4.23 -11.79 -17.69
C VAL A 220 -4.99 -11.21 -16.51
N ILE A 221 -4.31 -10.78 -15.44
CA ILE A 221 -4.91 -10.15 -14.26
C ILE A 221 -5.70 -8.89 -14.64
N LYS A 222 -5.07 -7.97 -15.40
CA LYS A 222 -5.75 -6.73 -15.83
C LYS A 222 -6.99 -7.01 -16.66
N ALA A 223 -6.93 -7.99 -17.56
CA ALA A 223 -8.06 -8.43 -18.36
C ALA A 223 -9.20 -8.99 -17.49
N ALA A 224 -8.88 -9.90 -16.55
CA ALA A 224 -9.85 -10.55 -15.68
C ALA A 224 -10.66 -9.56 -14.83
N PHE A 225 -10.03 -8.44 -14.43
CA PHE A 225 -10.68 -7.39 -13.62
C PHE A 225 -11.17 -6.18 -14.44
N SER A 226 -11.13 -6.23 -15.78
CA SER A 226 -11.55 -5.12 -16.64
C SER A 226 -13.04 -4.81 -16.50
N GLN A 227 -13.89 -5.84 -16.29
CA GLN A 227 -15.34 -5.69 -16.19
C GLN A 227 -15.91 -6.59 -15.09
N ARG A 228 -16.15 -6.05 -13.90
CA ARG A 228 -16.57 -6.80 -12.70
C ARG A 228 -17.83 -7.67 -12.87
N ARG A 229 -18.79 -7.25 -13.71
CA ARG A 229 -20.06 -7.96 -13.91
C ARG A 229 -19.99 -9.06 -14.99
N LYS A 230 -18.91 -9.18 -15.71
CA LYS A 230 -18.70 -10.20 -16.74
C LYS A 230 -18.01 -11.43 -16.20
N THR A 231 -18.19 -12.56 -16.87
CA THR A 231 -17.45 -13.79 -16.60
C THR A 231 -15.97 -13.61 -16.96
N LEU A 232 -15.10 -14.40 -16.35
CA LEU A 232 -13.67 -14.44 -16.67
C LEU A 232 -13.42 -14.62 -18.17
N LYS A 233 -14.12 -15.60 -18.80
CA LYS A 233 -14.06 -15.85 -20.24
C LYS A 233 -14.34 -14.59 -21.04
N ASN A 234 -15.44 -13.91 -20.74
CA ASN A 234 -15.83 -12.70 -21.48
C ASN A 234 -14.86 -11.53 -21.26
N CYS A 235 -14.28 -11.42 -20.08
CA CYS A 235 -13.25 -10.42 -19.79
C CYS A 235 -11.96 -10.67 -20.59
N LEU A 236 -11.47 -11.90 -20.60
CA LEU A 236 -10.27 -12.30 -21.33
C LEU A 236 -10.43 -12.14 -22.84
N VAL A 237 -11.52 -12.72 -23.41
CA VAL A 237 -11.80 -12.59 -24.85
C VAL A 237 -11.98 -11.13 -25.25
N GLY A 238 -12.69 -10.34 -24.44
CA GLY A 238 -12.86 -8.90 -24.67
C GLY A 238 -11.56 -8.09 -24.60
N ALA A 239 -10.53 -8.62 -23.94
CA ALA A 239 -9.18 -8.05 -23.87
C ALA A 239 -8.24 -8.60 -24.97
N GLY A 240 -8.77 -9.36 -25.96
CA GLY A 240 -8.02 -9.85 -27.10
C GLY A 240 -7.31 -11.19 -26.90
N PHE A 241 -7.67 -11.96 -25.86
CA PHE A 241 -7.22 -13.34 -25.75
C PHE A 241 -8.02 -14.24 -26.69
N ASP A 242 -7.36 -15.25 -27.24
CA ASP A 242 -7.99 -16.23 -28.12
C ASP A 242 -9.12 -16.99 -27.41
N LYS A 243 -10.31 -17.05 -28.05
CA LYS A 243 -11.51 -17.62 -27.44
C LYS A 243 -11.38 -19.13 -27.19
N GLU A 244 -10.73 -19.86 -28.10
CA GLU A 244 -10.59 -21.33 -28.00
C GLU A 244 -9.59 -21.67 -26.91
N LYS A 245 -8.44 -20.97 -26.86
CA LYS A 245 -7.45 -21.11 -25.80
C LYS A 245 -8.05 -20.77 -24.42
N VAL A 246 -8.82 -19.68 -24.31
CA VAL A 246 -9.47 -19.31 -23.02
C VAL A 246 -10.48 -20.39 -22.60
N THR A 247 -11.28 -20.93 -23.54
CA THR A 247 -12.27 -21.96 -23.23
C THR A 247 -11.57 -23.25 -22.77
N LYS A 248 -10.51 -23.64 -23.48
CA LYS A 248 -9.70 -24.81 -23.13
C LYS A 248 -9.05 -24.65 -21.76
N ALA A 249 -8.39 -23.52 -21.48
CA ALA A 249 -7.73 -23.27 -20.19
C ALA A 249 -8.72 -23.32 -19.00
N ILE A 250 -9.93 -22.74 -19.15
CA ILE A 250 -10.99 -22.83 -18.13
C ILE A 250 -11.41 -24.27 -17.89
N SER A 251 -11.57 -25.08 -18.95
CA SER A 251 -11.91 -26.50 -18.86
C SER A 251 -10.80 -27.34 -18.21
N ASP A 252 -9.55 -27.15 -18.64
CA ASP A 252 -8.39 -27.90 -18.15
C ASP A 252 -8.14 -27.64 -16.65
N LEU A 253 -8.40 -26.41 -16.21
CA LEU A 253 -8.33 -26.02 -14.80
C LEU A 253 -9.59 -26.37 -14.01
N ARG A 254 -10.60 -27.01 -14.63
CA ARG A 254 -11.88 -27.39 -14.03
C ARG A 254 -12.60 -26.21 -13.34
N LEU A 255 -12.48 -25.03 -13.90
CA LEU A 255 -13.18 -23.82 -13.42
C LEU A 255 -14.61 -23.79 -13.95
N ASP A 256 -15.52 -23.20 -13.17
CA ASP A 256 -16.89 -22.92 -13.64
C ASP A 256 -16.86 -21.98 -14.85
N GLU A 257 -17.58 -22.30 -15.92
CA GLU A 257 -17.63 -21.49 -17.15
C GLU A 257 -18.15 -20.05 -16.89
N ASN A 258 -18.96 -19.87 -15.86
CA ASN A 258 -19.51 -18.59 -15.43
C ASN A 258 -18.68 -17.89 -14.37
N ILE A 259 -17.53 -18.46 -13.98
CA ILE A 259 -16.67 -17.89 -12.95
C ILE A 259 -16.26 -16.46 -13.29
N ARG A 260 -16.13 -15.63 -12.29
CA ARG A 260 -15.60 -14.26 -12.40
C ARG A 260 -14.17 -14.20 -11.89
N GLY A 261 -13.38 -13.24 -12.39
CA GLY A 261 -12.00 -13.06 -11.96
C GLY A 261 -11.84 -12.90 -10.45
N GLU A 262 -12.81 -12.26 -9.77
CA GLU A 262 -12.78 -12.11 -8.30
C GLU A 262 -12.91 -13.42 -7.51
N LYS A 263 -13.08 -14.56 -8.16
CA LYS A 263 -13.21 -15.88 -7.55
C LYS A 263 -11.98 -16.78 -7.73
N LEU A 264 -10.96 -16.27 -8.42
CA LEU A 264 -9.69 -16.97 -8.58
C LEU A 264 -8.66 -16.45 -7.55
N SER A 265 -8.00 -17.37 -6.88
CA SER A 265 -6.80 -17.06 -6.09
C SER A 265 -5.64 -16.61 -6.99
N ILE A 266 -4.61 -16.00 -6.41
CA ILE A 266 -3.40 -15.59 -7.15
C ILE A 266 -2.73 -16.82 -7.79
N GLN A 267 -2.73 -17.97 -7.09
CA GLN A 267 -2.19 -19.23 -7.59
C GLN A 267 -2.95 -19.77 -8.80
N GLU A 268 -4.28 -19.69 -8.77
CA GLU A 268 -5.12 -20.09 -9.92
C GLU A 268 -4.92 -19.16 -11.11
N PHE A 269 -4.72 -17.86 -10.88
CA PHE A 269 -4.33 -16.93 -11.95
C PHE A 269 -2.97 -17.30 -12.56
N GLY A 270 -2.00 -17.75 -11.74
CA GLY A 270 -0.71 -18.22 -12.24
C GLY A 270 -0.86 -19.44 -13.15
N LYS A 271 -1.67 -20.43 -12.74
CA LYS A 271 -1.98 -21.61 -13.56
C LYS A 271 -2.69 -21.22 -14.86
N LEU A 272 -3.69 -20.34 -14.77
CA LEU A 272 -4.43 -19.83 -15.93
C LEU A 272 -3.51 -19.14 -16.94
N ALA A 273 -2.58 -18.34 -16.47
CA ALA A 273 -1.59 -17.69 -17.33
C ALA A 273 -0.69 -18.72 -18.03
N GLY A 274 -0.29 -19.78 -17.34
CA GLY A 274 0.47 -20.88 -17.91
C GLY A 274 -0.28 -21.60 -19.03
N GLU A 275 -1.53 -22.00 -18.80
CA GLU A 275 -2.39 -22.66 -19.82
C GLU A 275 -2.67 -21.76 -21.04
N LEU A 276 -2.81 -20.46 -20.85
CA LEU A 276 -3.04 -19.51 -21.95
C LEU A 276 -1.80 -19.27 -22.83
N GLN A 277 -0.59 -19.60 -22.33
CA GLN A 277 0.66 -19.50 -23.08
C GLN A 277 1.03 -20.79 -23.82
N ALA A 278 0.47 -21.94 -23.39
CA ALA A 278 0.64 -23.23 -24.07
C ALA A 278 -0.16 -23.26 -25.40
#